data_4c016d1045d67ac095a5a5c5dc04d937
#
_entry.id   4c016d1045d67ac095a5a5c5dc04d937
#
_cell.length_a   1.000
_cell.length_b   1.000
_cell.length_c   1.000
_cell.angle_alpha   90.00
_cell.angle_beta   90.00
_cell.angle_gamma   90.00
#
_symmetry.space_group_name_H-M   'P 1'
#
loop_
_entity.id
_entity.type
_entity.pdbx_description
1 polymer ?
#
loop_
_entity_poly.entity_id
_entity_poly.type
_entity_poly.pdbx_seq_one_letter_code
_entity_poly.pdbx_strand_id
1 'polypeptide(L)'
;IGTNNTTIATTAFLATSVLGGVSQSWVNVSGSRSVGVTYTNSTGRPIQVSVIMQQASSTTPTDVLYVSGLVVSKQTHIGVGDSQTLSAIVPNGSTYEILSNPDTFIEQWLELR
;
A
#
# COMPACT_ATOMS: atom_id res chain seq x y z
N ILE A 1 12.60 37.33 11.43
CA ILE A 1 13.84 36.58 11.50
C ILE A 1 13.56 35.16 11.93
N GLY A 2 13.09 34.94 13.14
CA GLY A 2 12.69 33.62 13.58
C GLY A 2 11.55 33.02 12.72
N THR A 3 10.70 33.90 12.19
CA THR A 3 9.60 33.50 11.30
C THR A 3 10.12 32.85 10.01
N ASN A 4 11.17 33.42 9.42
CA ASN A 4 11.75 32.87 8.20
C ASN A 4 12.32 31.46 8.43
N ASN A 5 13.02 31.27 9.54
CA ASN A 5 13.57 29.96 9.90
C ASN A 5 12.45 28.92 10.16
N THR A 6 11.38 29.36 10.81
CA THR A 6 10.22 28.50 11.05
C THR A 6 9.56 28.09 9.74
N THR A 7 9.41 29.03 8.79
CA THR A 7 8.83 28.74 7.48
C THR A 7 9.67 27.72 6.72
N ILE A 8 10.98 27.84 6.72
CA ILE A 8 11.88 26.90 6.05
C ILE A 8 11.77 25.51 6.69
N ALA A 9 11.77 25.43 8.01
CA ALA A 9 11.63 24.16 8.72
C ALA A 9 10.30 23.49 8.41
N THR A 10 9.20 24.25 8.36
CA THR A 10 7.88 23.74 8.02
C THR A 10 7.85 23.20 6.59
N THR A 11 8.45 23.90 5.64
CA THR A 11 8.52 23.43 4.25
C THR A 11 9.29 22.11 4.15
N ALA A 12 10.44 22.01 4.81
CA ALA A 12 11.23 20.78 4.82
C ALA A 12 10.44 19.62 5.46
N PHE A 13 9.75 19.88 6.56
CA PHE A 13 8.91 18.86 7.22
C PHE A 13 7.80 18.36 6.28
N LEU A 14 7.09 19.28 5.59
CA LEU A 14 6.05 18.90 4.65
C LEU A 14 6.59 18.07 3.49
N ALA A 15 7.77 18.43 2.97
CA ALA A 15 8.39 17.70 1.86
C ALA A 15 8.70 16.24 2.24
N THR A 16 9.01 15.95 3.50
CA THR A 16 9.32 14.59 3.95
C THR A 16 8.09 13.83 4.45
N SER A 17 7.01 14.50 4.82
CA SER A 17 5.82 13.86 5.39
C SER A 17 4.66 13.72 4.41
N VAL A 18 4.72 14.35 3.25
CA VAL A 18 3.68 14.27 2.21
C VAL A 18 3.96 13.08 1.30
N LEU A 19 2.89 12.39 0.89
CA LEU A 19 2.99 11.30 -0.09
C LEU A 19 3.54 11.83 -1.41
N GLY A 20 4.53 11.12 -1.97
CA GLY A 20 5.20 11.54 -3.20
C GLY A 20 6.17 12.69 -3.02
N GLY A 21 6.52 13.02 -1.77
CA GLY A 21 7.50 14.04 -1.46
C GLY A 21 8.92 13.67 -1.87
N VAL A 22 9.86 14.51 -1.49
CA VAL A 22 11.27 14.32 -1.83
C VAL A 22 11.76 12.95 -1.32
N SER A 23 12.49 12.24 -2.16
CA SER A 23 13.11 10.95 -1.86
C SER A 23 12.15 9.76 -1.77
N GLN A 24 10.89 9.93 -2.13
CA GLN A 24 10.02 8.75 -2.31
C GLN A 24 10.14 8.18 -3.72
N SER A 25 10.14 6.85 -3.81
CA SER A 25 10.14 6.13 -5.08
C SER A 25 9.34 4.84 -4.93
N TRP A 26 8.89 4.31 -6.06
CA TRP A 26 8.23 3.00 -6.07
C TRP A 26 9.26 1.90 -5.85
N VAL A 27 8.97 1.03 -4.89
CA VAL A 27 9.83 -0.10 -4.52
C VAL A 27 9.02 -1.38 -4.69
N ASN A 28 9.58 -2.34 -5.40
CA ASN A 28 9.00 -3.67 -5.54
C ASN A 28 9.34 -4.49 -4.29
N VAL A 29 8.33 -4.77 -3.47
CA VAL A 29 8.47 -5.53 -2.22
C VAL A 29 7.79 -6.90 -2.31
N SER A 30 7.46 -7.37 -3.51
CA SER A 30 6.74 -8.63 -3.73
C SER A 30 7.38 -9.81 -3.00
N GLY A 31 8.69 -9.88 -2.99
CA GLY A 31 9.44 -10.98 -2.35
C GLY A 31 9.42 -10.96 -0.83
N SER A 32 9.01 -9.85 -0.22
CA SER A 32 8.99 -9.69 1.24
C SER A 32 7.59 -9.40 1.79
N ARG A 33 6.55 -9.62 1.00
CA ARG A 33 5.16 -9.44 1.40
C ARG A 33 4.38 -10.73 1.15
N SER A 34 3.40 -10.99 2.01
CA SER A 34 2.53 -12.16 1.92
C SER A 34 1.09 -11.79 2.26
N VAL A 35 0.16 -12.51 1.66
CA VAL A 35 -1.26 -12.43 2.02
C VAL A 35 -1.43 -12.93 3.45
N GLY A 36 -2.32 -12.28 4.21
CA GLY A 36 -2.63 -12.69 5.59
C GLY A 36 -1.64 -12.22 6.63
N VAL A 37 -0.65 -11.41 6.26
CA VAL A 37 0.33 -10.85 7.19
C VAL A 37 0.08 -9.36 7.35
N THR A 38 0.04 -8.90 8.59
CA THR A 38 -0.12 -7.48 8.91
C THR A 38 1.24 -6.79 8.93
N TYR A 39 1.35 -5.72 8.17
CA TYR A 39 2.55 -4.88 8.12
C TYR A 39 2.25 -3.53 8.74
N THR A 40 3.28 -2.84 9.20
CA THR A 40 3.17 -1.50 9.78
C THR A 40 3.99 -0.53 8.95
N ASN A 41 3.42 0.62 8.58
CA ASN A 41 4.18 1.69 7.96
C ASN A 41 5.01 2.40 9.02
N SER A 42 6.28 2.08 9.09
CA SER A 42 7.24 2.67 10.03
C SER A 42 8.23 3.60 9.35
N THR A 43 7.91 4.09 8.15
CA THR A 43 8.81 4.93 7.35
C THR A 43 8.93 6.36 7.86
N GLY A 44 8.02 6.80 8.72
CA GLY A 44 7.97 8.18 9.21
C GLY A 44 7.11 9.10 8.35
N ARG A 45 6.47 8.58 7.29
CA ARG A 45 5.65 9.36 6.36
C ARG A 45 4.59 8.47 5.71
N PRO A 46 3.54 9.06 5.09
CA PRO A 46 2.55 8.25 4.35
C PRO A 46 3.22 7.50 3.20
N ILE A 47 2.74 6.30 2.94
CA ILE A 47 3.15 5.53 1.76
C ILE A 47 1.91 5.19 0.93
N GLN A 48 2.10 4.90 -0.35
CA GLN A 48 1.06 4.31 -1.16
C GLN A 48 1.41 2.85 -1.44
N VAL A 49 0.42 1.97 -1.26
CA VAL A 49 0.55 0.54 -1.54
C VAL A 49 -0.24 0.26 -2.80
N SER A 50 0.35 -0.49 -3.73
CA SER A 50 -0.32 -0.93 -4.96
C SER A 50 -0.02 -2.40 -5.17
N VAL A 51 -1.05 -3.24 -5.10
CA VAL A 51 -0.90 -4.69 -5.16
C VAL A 51 -1.74 -5.23 -6.30
N ILE A 52 -1.10 -5.95 -7.21
CA ILE A 52 -1.80 -6.66 -8.28
C ILE A 52 -1.97 -8.11 -7.85
N MET A 53 -3.23 -8.55 -7.79
CA MET A 53 -3.59 -9.93 -7.45
C MET A 53 -4.14 -10.61 -8.69
N GLN A 54 -3.75 -11.86 -8.91
CA GLN A 54 -4.19 -12.64 -10.06
C GLN A 54 -4.96 -13.87 -9.58
N GLN A 55 -6.05 -14.18 -10.28
CA GLN A 55 -6.86 -15.37 -10.02
C GLN A 55 -6.21 -16.60 -10.63
N ALA A 56 -6.03 -17.66 -9.82
CA ALA A 56 -5.38 -18.90 -10.22
C ALA A 56 -6.35 -20.01 -10.57
N SER A 57 -7.59 -19.97 -10.07
CA SER A 57 -8.56 -21.02 -10.25
C SER A 57 -9.90 -20.48 -10.74
N SER A 58 -10.90 -21.36 -10.99
CA SER A 58 -12.16 -20.98 -11.60
C SER A 58 -13.22 -20.48 -10.63
N THR A 59 -12.90 -20.27 -9.35
CA THR A 59 -13.81 -19.65 -8.40
C THR A 59 -13.90 -18.13 -8.62
N THR A 60 -14.73 -17.44 -7.83
CA THR A 60 -14.83 -15.98 -7.89
C THR A 60 -14.31 -15.39 -6.58
N PRO A 61 -12.98 -15.43 -6.36
CA PRO A 61 -12.41 -14.94 -5.11
C PRO A 61 -12.48 -13.42 -4.99
N THR A 62 -12.48 -12.96 -3.75
CA THR A 62 -12.45 -11.54 -3.42
C THR A 62 -11.19 -11.26 -2.62
N ASP A 63 -10.44 -10.25 -3.06
CA ASP A 63 -9.28 -9.74 -2.33
C ASP A 63 -9.63 -8.43 -1.64
N VAL A 64 -9.11 -8.23 -0.45
CA VAL A 64 -9.40 -7.05 0.37
C VAL A 64 -8.10 -6.49 0.93
N LEU A 65 -7.93 -5.17 0.79
CA LEU A 65 -6.83 -4.44 1.42
C LEU A 65 -7.38 -3.68 2.63
N TYR A 66 -6.84 -4.00 3.79
CA TYR A 66 -7.18 -3.34 5.05
C TYR A 66 -6.10 -2.33 5.41
N VAL A 67 -6.51 -1.16 5.87
CA VAL A 67 -5.62 -0.18 6.49
C VAL A 67 -6.19 0.16 7.86
N SER A 68 -5.41 -0.01 8.90
CA SER A 68 -5.85 0.18 10.30
C SER A 68 -7.10 -0.64 10.64
N GLY A 69 -7.22 -1.83 10.05
CA GLY A 69 -8.37 -2.72 10.25
C GLY A 69 -9.62 -2.35 9.45
N LEU A 70 -9.54 -1.31 8.61
CA LEU A 70 -10.67 -0.87 7.77
C LEU A 70 -10.48 -1.35 6.33
N VAL A 71 -11.59 -1.74 5.69
CA VAL A 71 -11.59 -2.10 4.26
C VAL A 71 -11.45 -0.81 3.45
N VAL A 72 -10.32 -0.66 2.77
CA VAL A 72 -10.06 0.53 1.95
C VAL A 72 -10.02 0.23 0.45
N SER A 73 -9.85 -1.03 0.08
CA SER A 73 -9.87 -1.46 -1.31
C SER A 73 -10.32 -2.91 -1.38
N LYS A 74 -11.17 -3.22 -2.37
CA LYS A 74 -11.75 -4.57 -2.51
C LYS A 74 -11.99 -4.84 -3.97
N GLN A 75 -11.59 -6.04 -4.43
CA GLN A 75 -11.80 -6.48 -5.81
C GLN A 75 -12.28 -7.92 -5.84
N THR A 76 -13.25 -8.19 -6.71
CA THR A 76 -13.73 -9.55 -6.98
C THR A 76 -13.25 -9.97 -8.36
N HIS A 77 -12.63 -11.14 -8.45
CA HIS A 77 -12.15 -11.70 -9.71
C HIS A 77 -13.26 -12.47 -10.41
N ILE A 78 -13.25 -12.46 -11.73
CA ILE A 78 -14.34 -13.02 -12.54
C ILE A 78 -13.91 -14.18 -13.44
N GLY A 79 -12.65 -14.55 -13.45
CA GLY A 79 -12.15 -15.68 -14.27
C GLY A 79 -10.67 -15.93 -14.08
N VAL A 80 -10.23 -17.12 -14.41
CA VAL A 80 -8.82 -17.52 -14.32
C VAL A 80 -7.96 -16.57 -15.11
N GLY A 81 -6.86 -16.09 -14.50
CA GLY A 81 -5.97 -15.12 -15.11
C GLY A 81 -6.41 -13.67 -14.95
N ASP A 82 -7.57 -13.43 -14.35
CA ASP A 82 -8.02 -12.06 -14.06
C ASP A 82 -7.10 -11.39 -13.05
N SER A 83 -6.55 -10.24 -13.42
CA SER A 83 -5.69 -9.44 -12.55
C SER A 83 -6.43 -8.19 -12.10
N GLN A 84 -6.44 -7.94 -10.80
CA GLN A 84 -7.06 -6.79 -10.17
C GLN A 84 -6.05 -6.07 -9.30
N THR A 85 -6.13 -4.74 -9.26
CA THR A 85 -5.23 -3.91 -8.46
C THR A 85 -5.95 -3.39 -7.22
N LEU A 86 -5.33 -3.61 -6.06
CA LEU A 86 -5.73 -3.01 -4.80
C LEU A 86 -4.75 -1.90 -4.47
N SER A 87 -5.25 -0.73 -4.08
CA SER A 87 -4.39 0.43 -3.83
C SER A 87 -4.94 1.25 -2.67
N ALA A 88 -4.06 1.75 -1.84
CA ALA A 88 -4.42 2.61 -0.73
C ALA A 88 -3.23 3.44 -0.26
N ILE A 89 -3.55 4.58 0.37
CA ILE A 89 -2.57 5.36 1.13
C ILE A 89 -2.58 4.81 2.55
N VAL A 90 -1.38 4.55 3.09
CA VAL A 90 -1.19 4.07 4.45
C VAL A 90 -0.48 5.15 5.24
N PRO A 91 -1.16 5.82 6.19
CA PRO A 91 -0.53 6.83 7.02
C PRO A 91 0.62 6.26 7.83
N ASN A 92 1.56 7.12 8.23
CA ASN A 92 2.65 6.71 9.11
C ASN A 92 2.10 6.11 10.40
N GLY A 93 2.66 4.97 10.81
CA GLY A 93 2.23 4.25 12.01
C GLY A 93 1.02 3.35 11.82
N SER A 94 0.33 3.43 10.69
CA SER A 94 -0.84 2.58 10.42
C SER A 94 -0.42 1.20 9.94
N THR A 95 -1.27 0.21 10.20
CA THR A 95 -1.10 -1.15 9.70
C THR A 95 -1.79 -1.33 8.36
N TYR A 96 -1.32 -2.31 7.59
CA TYR A 96 -1.95 -2.69 6.32
C TYR A 96 -1.79 -4.19 6.08
N GLU A 97 -2.79 -4.77 5.41
CA GLU A 97 -2.88 -6.21 5.23
C GLU A 97 -3.73 -6.52 4.01
N ILE A 98 -3.32 -7.53 3.22
CA ILE A 98 -4.17 -8.12 2.17
C ILE A 98 -4.72 -9.44 2.68
N LEU A 99 -6.03 -9.63 2.60
CA LEU A 99 -6.69 -10.91 2.78
C LEU A 99 -7.31 -11.34 1.47
N SER A 100 -7.17 -12.61 1.13
CA SER A 100 -7.72 -13.17 -0.09
C SER A 100 -8.07 -14.64 0.10
N ASN A 101 -8.83 -15.17 -0.83
CA ASN A 101 -9.01 -16.60 -0.94
C ASN A 101 -7.73 -17.28 -1.43
N PRO A 102 -7.54 -18.58 -1.13
CA PRO A 102 -6.36 -19.32 -1.62
C PRO A 102 -6.28 -19.40 -3.15
N ASP A 103 -7.33 -18.98 -3.86
CA ASP A 103 -7.39 -19.01 -5.31
C ASP A 103 -6.73 -17.82 -6.00
N THR A 104 -6.19 -16.88 -5.25
CA THR A 104 -5.46 -15.74 -5.79
C THR A 104 -4.04 -15.69 -5.25
N PHE A 105 -3.16 -15.05 -6.00
CA PHE A 105 -1.77 -14.87 -5.58
C PHE A 105 -1.30 -13.46 -5.92
N ILE A 106 -0.26 -13.02 -5.22
CA ILE A 106 0.36 -11.72 -5.47
C ILE A 106 1.14 -11.80 -6.79
N GLU A 107 0.70 -11.03 -7.78
CA GLU A 107 1.46 -10.87 -9.02
C GLU A 107 2.57 -9.86 -8.82
N GLN A 108 2.26 -8.72 -8.16
CA GLN A 108 3.23 -7.69 -7.86
C GLN A 108 2.76 -6.85 -6.68
N TRP A 109 3.67 -6.50 -5.78
CA TRP A 109 3.40 -5.62 -4.66
C TRP A 109 4.40 -4.48 -4.68
N LEU A 110 3.91 -3.26 -4.91
CA LEU A 110 4.73 -2.06 -4.95
C LEU A 110 4.35 -1.13 -3.79
N GLU A 111 5.34 -0.44 -3.28
CA GLU A 111 5.13 0.60 -2.27
C GLU A 111 5.89 1.86 -2.66
N LEU A 112 5.22 3.00 -2.65
CA LEU A 112 5.83 4.31 -2.80
C LEU A 112 6.32 4.74 -1.41
N ARG A 113 7.63 4.69 -1.23
CA ARG A 113 8.21 4.84 0.12
C ARG A 113 9.21 5.96 0.21
#